data_9206a4ccd5550d93e5c83f91d5bcb8b7
#
_entry.id   9206a4ccd5550d93e5c83f91d5bcb8b7
#
_cell.length_a   1.000
_cell.length_b   1.000
_cell.length_c   1.000
_cell.angle_alpha   90.00
_cell.angle_beta   90.00
_cell.angle_gamma   90.00
#
_symmetry.space_group_name_H-M   'P 1'
#
loop_
_entity.id
_entity.type
_entity.pdbx_description
1 polymer ?
#
loop_
_entity_poly.entity_id
_entity_poly.type
_entity_poly.pdbx_seq_one_letter_code
_entity_poly.pdbx_strand_id
1 'polypeptide(L)'
;MPQMIENHIFPHATHSKHTLPLSSRQTSAGIPRLSGQTRAAAPARAQKAADEFARYLLTRNLADETLRAYTYAVRQYFTHYRDITYPNLKLYKIFLLEHYKPQTINQRIRALNAYLDFKKLYPGHLPMVKIQQKTYLDHMISEADYEYLKRCLLRDERY
;
A
#
# COMPACT_ATOMS: atom_id res chain seq x y z
N MET A 1 42.89 -21.95 51.01
CA MET A 1 41.80 -22.93 50.87
C MET A 1 41.03 -22.54 49.64
N PRO A 2 41.30 -23.15 48.44
CA PRO A 2 40.50 -22.92 47.23
C PRO A 2 39.36 -23.95 47.13
N GLN A 3 38.17 -23.49 46.89
CA GLN A 3 37.00 -24.34 46.67
C GLN A 3 36.89 -24.73 45.18
N MET A 4 36.65 -26.02 45.00
CA MET A 4 36.55 -26.71 43.71
C MET A 4 35.34 -26.27 42.92
N ILE A 5 35.55 -26.08 41.61
CA ILE A 5 34.49 -25.82 40.63
C ILE A 5 34.08 -27.17 40.04
N GLU A 6 32.87 -27.61 40.27
CA GLU A 6 32.27 -28.81 39.67
C GLU A 6 31.84 -28.50 38.22
N ASN A 7 32.41 -29.26 37.31
CA ASN A 7 32.05 -29.30 35.89
C ASN A 7 30.76 -30.08 35.69
N HIS A 8 29.65 -29.40 35.33
CA HIS A 8 28.45 -30.04 34.81
C HIS A 8 28.60 -30.31 33.31
N ILE A 9 28.74 -31.58 33.00
CA ILE A 9 28.74 -32.16 31.65
C ILE A 9 27.31 -32.13 31.13
N PHE A 10 27.08 -31.46 30.00
CA PHE A 10 25.82 -31.50 29.25
C PHE A 10 25.78 -32.75 28.35
N PRO A 11 24.72 -33.57 28.37
CA PRO A 11 24.60 -34.69 27.45
C PRO A 11 24.16 -34.21 26.05
N HIS A 12 24.80 -34.76 25.04
CA HIS A 12 24.47 -34.65 23.63
C HIS A 12 23.03 -35.04 23.34
N ALA A 13 22.21 -34.10 22.84
CA ALA A 13 20.91 -34.39 22.30
C ALA A 13 21.02 -34.78 20.81
N THR A 14 20.59 -36.00 20.54
CA THR A 14 20.54 -36.66 19.26
C THR A 14 19.59 -35.93 18.29
N HIS A 15 20.07 -35.69 17.06
CA HIS A 15 19.31 -35.20 15.93
C HIS A 15 18.14 -36.14 15.58
N SER A 16 16.94 -35.78 15.89
CA SER A 16 15.75 -36.37 15.31
C SER A 16 15.25 -35.48 14.16
N LYS A 17 15.43 -35.98 12.94
CA LYS A 17 14.88 -35.37 11.71
C LYS A 17 13.37 -35.63 11.68
N HIS A 18 12.58 -34.69 12.16
CA HIS A 18 11.15 -34.65 11.86
C HIS A 18 10.93 -33.83 10.58
N THR A 19 10.77 -34.56 9.49
CA THR A 19 10.25 -34.06 8.23
C THR A 19 8.78 -33.75 8.41
N LEU A 20 8.42 -32.47 8.49
CA LEU A 20 7.03 -32.02 8.41
C LEU A 20 6.61 -31.96 6.94
N PRO A 21 5.43 -32.51 6.57
CA PRO A 21 4.93 -32.41 5.20
C PRO A 21 4.50 -30.97 4.92
N LEU A 22 5.03 -30.40 3.83
CA LEU A 22 4.51 -29.19 3.21
C LEU A 22 3.08 -29.43 2.71
N SER A 23 2.11 -29.14 3.53
CA SER A 23 0.73 -29.00 3.07
C SER A 23 0.54 -27.54 2.62
N SER A 24 0.77 -27.32 1.34
CA SER A 24 0.37 -26.10 0.64
C SER A 24 -1.16 -26.05 0.52
N ARG A 25 -1.81 -25.47 1.52
CA ARG A 25 -3.14 -24.89 1.37
C ARG A 25 -3.05 -23.41 1.61
N GLN A 26 -2.78 -22.69 0.53
CA GLN A 26 -3.11 -21.27 0.44
C GLN A 26 -4.65 -21.18 0.45
N THR A 27 -5.22 -21.07 1.63
CA THR A 27 -6.56 -20.52 1.79
C THR A 27 -6.43 -19.03 1.52
N SER A 28 -6.81 -18.61 0.32
CA SER A 28 -7.17 -17.23 0.03
C SER A 28 -8.26 -16.84 1.03
N ALA A 29 -7.88 -16.18 2.11
CA ALA A 29 -8.81 -15.57 3.04
C ALA A 29 -9.56 -14.48 2.27
N GLY A 30 -10.69 -14.86 1.66
CA GLY A 30 -11.60 -13.93 1.01
C GLY A 30 -12.07 -12.93 2.05
N ILE A 31 -12.09 -11.65 1.64
CA ILE A 31 -12.70 -10.56 2.40
C ILE A 31 -14.02 -11.05 3.00
N PRO A 32 -14.28 -10.89 4.30
CA PRO A 32 -15.56 -11.26 4.87
C PRO A 32 -16.66 -10.43 4.19
N ARG A 33 -17.40 -11.08 3.29
CA ARG A 33 -18.54 -10.48 2.61
C ARG A 33 -19.68 -10.44 3.61
N LEU A 34 -20.03 -9.26 4.08
CA LEU A 34 -21.26 -9.04 4.79
C LEU A 34 -22.41 -9.47 3.87
N SER A 35 -23.12 -10.52 4.31
CA SER A 35 -24.26 -11.13 3.65
C SER A 35 -25.35 -10.09 3.35
N GLY A 36 -25.83 -10.07 2.10
CA GLY A 36 -27.09 -9.40 1.76
C GLY A 36 -27.05 -8.40 0.60
N GLN A 37 -26.03 -8.42 -0.29
CA GLN A 37 -26.03 -7.52 -1.44
C GLN A 37 -26.28 -8.27 -2.75
N THR A 38 -27.36 -7.93 -3.42
CA THR A 38 -27.62 -8.36 -4.80
C THR A 38 -26.50 -7.86 -5.72
N ARG A 39 -25.78 -8.83 -6.29
CA ARG A 39 -24.57 -8.62 -7.10
C ARG A 39 -24.73 -7.68 -8.31
N ALA A 40 -25.97 -7.49 -8.78
CA ALA A 40 -26.29 -6.68 -9.96
C ALA A 40 -26.35 -5.15 -9.70
N ALA A 41 -26.65 -4.71 -8.49
CA ALA A 41 -26.79 -3.28 -8.17
C ALA A 41 -25.48 -2.58 -7.75
N ALA A 42 -24.43 -3.33 -7.43
CA ALA A 42 -23.16 -2.79 -6.98
C ALA A 42 -22.42 -1.97 -8.05
N PRO A 43 -22.29 -2.42 -9.33
CA PRO A 43 -21.57 -1.67 -10.35
C PRO A 43 -22.27 -0.34 -10.72
N ALA A 44 -23.59 -0.32 -10.81
CA ALA A 44 -24.37 0.89 -11.15
C ALA A 44 -24.23 1.96 -10.05
N ARG A 45 -24.26 1.57 -8.78
CA ARG A 45 -24.06 2.49 -7.65
C ARG A 45 -22.63 3.02 -7.60
N ALA A 46 -21.64 2.15 -7.78
CA ALA A 46 -20.24 2.53 -7.82
C ALA A 46 -19.99 3.56 -8.94
N GLN A 47 -20.59 3.35 -10.10
CA GLN A 47 -20.49 4.29 -11.21
C GLN A 47 -21.15 5.63 -10.88
N LYS A 48 -22.40 5.62 -10.36
CA LYS A 48 -23.12 6.83 -9.98
C LYS A 48 -22.34 7.68 -8.96
N ALA A 49 -21.79 7.05 -7.92
CA ALA A 49 -20.99 7.73 -6.91
C ALA A 49 -19.70 8.35 -7.51
N ALA A 50 -19.04 7.64 -8.43
CA ALA A 50 -17.87 8.13 -9.13
C ALA A 50 -18.21 9.32 -10.06
N ASP A 51 -19.34 9.26 -10.79
CA ASP A 51 -19.76 10.34 -11.71
C ASP A 51 -20.17 11.61 -10.95
N GLU A 52 -20.86 11.47 -9.83
CA GLU A 52 -21.19 12.62 -8.96
C GLU A 52 -19.90 13.26 -8.43
N PHE A 53 -18.94 12.46 -8.00
CA PHE A 53 -17.66 12.94 -7.50
C PHE A 53 -16.80 13.57 -8.60
N ALA A 54 -16.80 12.99 -9.80
CA ALA A 54 -16.10 13.56 -10.95
C ALA A 54 -16.57 14.98 -11.27
N ARG A 55 -17.90 15.19 -11.29
CA ARG A 55 -18.48 16.52 -11.50
C ARG A 55 -18.02 17.53 -10.44
N TYR A 56 -17.97 17.12 -9.19
CA TYR A 56 -17.45 17.97 -8.12
C TYR A 56 -15.96 18.28 -8.30
N LEU A 57 -15.14 17.28 -8.65
CA LEU A 57 -13.70 17.48 -8.85
C LEU A 57 -13.39 18.43 -10.03
N LEU A 58 -14.21 18.41 -11.08
CA LEU A 58 -14.08 19.34 -12.20
C LEU A 58 -14.19 20.81 -11.76
N THR A 59 -15.03 21.13 -10.76
CA THR A 59 -15.11 22.49 -10.21
C THR A 59 -13.86 22.91 -9.43
N ARG A 60 -12.97 21.96 -9.09
CA ARG A 60 -11.73 22.19 -8.33
C ARG A 60 -10.49 22.40 -9.19
N ASN A 61 -10.63 22.45 -10.52
CA ASN A 61 -9.51 22.61 -11.47
C ASN A 61 -8.34 21.63 -11.21
N LEU A 62 -8.66 20.37 -10.93
CA LEU A 62 -7.64 19.35 -10.74
C LEU A 62 -7.14 18.82 -12.10
N ALA A 63 -5.88 18.39 -12.14
CA ALA A 63 -5.31 17.74 -13.32
C ALA A 63 -6.11 16.47 -13.68
N ASP A 64 -6.29 16.20 -14.98
CA ASP A 64 -7.08 15.07 -15.49
C ASP A 64 -6.66 13.72 -14.91
N GLU A 65 -5.37 13.49 -14.76
CA GLU A 65 -4.85 12.27 -14.15
C GLU A 65 -5.29 12.12 -12.67
N THR A 66 -5.31 13.21 -11.92
CA THR A 66 -5.80 13.20 -10.53
C THR A 66 -7.29 12.91 -10.50
N LEU A 67 -8.06 13.51 -11.40
CA LEU A 67 -9.50 13.29 -11.53
C LEU A 67 -9.79 11.81 -11.83
N ARG A 68 -9.10 11.24 -12.83
CA ARG A 68 -9.23 9.81 -13.17
C ARG A 68 -8.86 8.89 -12.01
N ALA A 69 -7.75 9.17 -11.33
CA ALA A 69 -7.29 8.37 -10.21
C ALA A 69 -8.26 8.41 -9.01
N TYR A 70 -8.83 9.59 -8.73
CA TYR A 70 -9.75 9.78 -7.62
C TYR A 70 -11.12 9.13 -7.89
N THR A 71 -11.67 9.32 -9.07
CA THR A 71 -12.93 8.69 -9.48
C THR A 71 -12.82 7.16 -9.52
N TYR A 72 -11.67 6.64 -10.00
CA TYR A 72 -11.40 5.21 -9.98
C TYR A 72 -11.36 4.65 -8.54
N ALA A 73 -10.69 5.33 -7.62
CA ALA A 73 -10.58 4.89 -6.23
C ALA A 73 -11.95 4.83 -5.55
N VAL A 74 -12.80 5.83 -5.75
CA VAL A 74 -14.17 5.87 -5.21
C VAL A 74 -15.03 4.76 -5.83
N ARG A 75 -14.97 4.57 -7.15
CA ARG A 75 -15.66 3.48 -7.83
C ARG A 75 -15.25 2.11 -7.27
N GLN A 76 -13.96 1.89 -7.08
CA GLN A 76 -13.44 0.64 -6.52
C GLN A 76 -13.96 0.41 -5.09
N TYR A 77 -13.98 1.43 -4.24
CA TYR A 77 -14.54 1.30 -2.89
C TYR A 77 -15.99 0.81 -2.94
N PHE A 78 -16.85 1.45 -3.73
CA PHE A 78 -18.26 1.09 -3.85
C PHE A 78 -18.54 -0.23 -4.57
N THR A 79 -17.55 -0.80 -5.23
CA THR A 79 -17.62 -2.19 -5.73
C THR A 79 -17.54 -3.20 -4.58
N HIS A 80 -16.77 -2.89 -3.53
CA HIS A 80 -16.58 -3.76 -2.37
C HIS A 80 -17.57 -3.49 -1.24
N TYR A 81 -17.91 -2.23 -1.00
CA TYR A 81 -18.74 -1.80 0.13
C TYR A 81 -19.91 -0.94 -0.32
N ARG A 82 -21.06 -1.17 0.32
CA ARG A 82 -22.28 -0.41 0.02
C ARG A 82 -22.25 0.98 0.64
N ASP A 83 -21.91 1.04 1.90
CA ASP A 83 -22.05 2.22 2.74
C ASP A 83 -20.70 2.70 3.25
N ILE A 84 -20.56 4.01 3.41
CA ILE A 84 -19.37 4.60 4.00
C ILE A 84 -19.57 4.66 5.51
N THR A 85 -19.00 3.68 6.19
CA THR A 85 -18.91 3.63 7.65
C THR A 85 -17.45 3.50 8.06
N TYR A 86 -17.12 3.95 9.26
CA TYR A 86 -15.74 3.86 9.75
C TYR A 86 -15.18 2.42 9.77
N PRO A 87 -15.97 1.38 10.18
CA PRO A 87 -15.53 0.00 10.05
C PRO A 87 -15.21 -0.42 8.61
N ASN A 88 -16.09 -0.06 7.65
CA ASN A 88 -15.88 -0.41 6.23
C ASN A 88 -14.63 0.28 5.66
N LEU A 89 -14.37 1.52 6.05
CA LEU A 89 -13.17 2.24 5.65
C LEU A 89 -11.90 1.58 6.19
N LYS A 90 -11.92 1.10 7.45
CA LYS A 90 -10.80 0.35 8.02
C LYS A 90 -10.56 -0.97 7.29
N LEU A 91 -11.61 -1.74 7.04
CA LEU A 91 -11.53 -3.00 6.30
C LEU A 91 -11.00 -2.77 4.87
N TYR A 92 -11.46 -1.72 4.21
CA TYR A 92 -10.94 -1.35 2.90
C TYR A 92 -9.45 -0.96 2.95
N LYS A 93 -9.01 -0.25 3.98
CA LYS A 93 -7.59 0.05 4.17
C LYS A 93 -6.76 -1.22 4.35
N ILE A 94 -7.24 -2.20 5.11
CA ILE A 94 -6.57 -3.51 5.25
C ILE A 94 -6.46 -4.18 3.89
N PHE A 95 -7.55 -4.24 3.13
CA PHE A 95 -7.53 -4.76 1.76
C PHE A 95 -6.50 -4.05 0.86
N LEU A 96 -6.39 -2.73 0.96
CA LEU A 96 -5.38 -1.99 0.20
C LEU A 96 -3.94 -2.35 0.61
N LEU A 97 -3.69 -2.55 1.91
CA LEU A 97 -2.38 -2.93 2.45
C LEU A 97 -1.92 -4.30 1.96
N GLU A 98 -2.85 -5.22 1.76
CA GLU A 98 -2.56 -6.58 1.29
C GLU A 98 -2.27 -6.64 -0.22
N HIS A 99 -2.86 -5.72 -1.02
CA HIS A 99 -2.87 -5.85 -2.48
C HIS A 99 -2.08 -4.79 -3.23
N TYR A 100 -1.67 -3.68 -2.58
CA TYR A 100 -1.10 -2.53 -3.29
C TYR A 100 0.15 -1.96 -2.64
N LYS A 101 0.96 -1.27 -3.44
CA LYS A 101 2.15 -0.54 -2.96
C LYS A 101 1.75 0.69 -2.14
N PRO A 102 2.57 1.12 -1.15
CA PRO A 102 2.26 2.23 -0.24
C PRO A 102 1.87 3.54 -0.95
N GLN A 103 2.48 3.86 -2.09
CA GLN A 103 2.13 5.04 -2.89
C GLN A 103 0.70 4.96 -3.42
N THR A 104 0.31 3.81 -3.98
CA THR A 104 -1.06 3.57 -4.49
C THR A 104 -2.09 3.59 -3.35
N ILE A 105 -1.73 3.03 -2.20
CA ILE A 105 -2.59 3.06 -1.01
C ILE A 105 -2.86 4.50 -0.60
N ASN A 106 -1.82 5.32 -0.48
CA ASN A 106 -1.95 6.72 -0.08
C ASN A 106 -2.76 7.54 -1.10
N GLN A 107 -2.59 7.28 -2.39
CA GLN A 107 -3.39 7.93 -3.44
C GLN A 107 -4.88 7.60 -3.27
N ARG A 108 -5.23 6.33 -3.02
CA ARG A 108 -6.62 5.90 -2.82
C ARG A 108 -7.21 6.43 -1.51
N ILE A 109 -6.43 6.48 -0.43
CA ILE A 109 -6.84 7.07 0.84
C ILE A 109 -7.13 8.57 0.66
N ARG A 110 -6.28 9.31 -0.06
CA ARG A 110 -6.54 10.74 -0.37
C ARG A 110 -7.84 10.93 -1.15
N ALA A 111 -8.08 10.08 -2.15
CA ALA A 111 -9.31 10.13 -2.93
C ALA A 111 -10.56 9.88 -2.08
N LEU A 112 -10.51 8.88 -1.18
CA LEU A 112 -11.62 8.60 -0.27
C LEU A 112 -11.83 9.73 0.74
N ASN A 113 -10.77 10.28 1.32
CA ASN A 113 -10.88 11.42 2.23
C ASN A 113 -11.49 12.63 1.53
N ALA A 114 -11.08 12.94 0.29
CA ALA A 114 -11.70 13.99 -0.52
C ALA A 114 -13.17 13.70 -0.84
N TYR A 115 -13.56 12.44 -1.04
CA TYR A 115 -14.95 12.05 -1.22
C TYR A 115 -15.77 12.21 0.06
N LEU A 116 -15.21 11.90 1.23
CA LEU A 116 -15.84 12.13 2.54
C LEU A 116 -16.12 13.62 2.76
N ASP A 117 -15.16 14.48 2.42
CA ASP A 117 -15.33 15.94 2.48
C ASP A 117 -16.42 16.43 1.54
N PHE A 118 -16.45 15.92 0.30
CA PHE A 118 -17.49 16.23 -0.68
C PHE A 118 -18.89 15.89 -0.16
N LYS A 119 -19.06 14.73 0.41
CA LYS A 119 -20.36 14.28 0.95
C LYS A 119 -20.65 14.82 2.35
N LYS A 120 -19.72 15.58 2.97
CA LYS A 120 -19.80 16.07 4.35
C LYS A 120 -20.08 14.92 5.33
N LEU A 121 -19.49 13.77 5.07
CA LEU A 121 -19.58 12.61 5.93
C LEU A 121 -18.38 12.62 6.91
N TYR A 122 -18.67 12.51 8.19
CA TYR A 122 -17.64 12.57 9.25
C TYR A 122 -17.44 11.23 10.01
N PRO A 123 -17.25 10.11 9.33
CA PRO A 123 -16.84 8.88 10.03
C PRO A 123 -15.37 8.94 10.47
N GLY A 124 -14.66 10.01 10.15
CA GLY A 124 -13.22 10.21 10.34
C GLY A 124 -12.40 9.93 9.10
N HIS A 125 -11.39 10.78 8.85
CA HIS A 125 -10.44 10.58 7.77
C HIS A 125 -9.56 9.35 8.03
N LEU A 126 -9.24 8.61 6.96
CA LEU A 126 -8.28 7.52 7.04
C LEU A 126 -6.86 8.07 7.11
N PRO A 127 -6.06 7.65 8.09
CA PRO A 127 -4.64 8.02 8.15
C PRO A 127 -3.87 7.34 7.02
N MET A 128 -2.96 8.10 6.40
CA MET A 128 -2.06 7.59 5.37
C MET A 128 -1.06 6.59 5.93
N VAL A 129 -0.49 5.78 5.04
CA VAL A 129 0.59 4.85 5.35
C VAL A 129 1.92 5.60 5.28
N LYS A 130 2.77 5.43 6.28
CA LYS A 130 4.13 5.96 6.25
C LYS A 130 4.92 5.27 5.14
N ILE A 131 5.44 6.04 4.21
CA ILE A 131 6.35 5.55 3.17
C ILE A 131 7.76 5.78 3.68
N GLN A 132 8.50 4.72 3.93
CA GLN A 132 9.94 4.84 4.08
C GLN A 132 10.52 5.07 2.69
N GLN A 133 10.89 6.30 2.42
CA GLN A 133 11.75 6.57 1.28
C GLN A 133 13.12 5.99 1.63
N LYS A 134 13.52 4.95 0.90
CA LYS A 134 14.92 4.58 0.88
C LYS A 134 15.66 5.74 0.22
N THR A 135 16.31 6.56 1.02
CA THR A 135 17.27 7.57 0.55
C THR A 135 18.56 6.84 0.16
N TYR A 136 18.46 5.84 -0.71
CA TYR A 136 19.64 5.28 -1.32
C TYR A 136 19.92 6.10 -2.56
N LEU A 137 20.99 6.80 -2.48
CA LEU A 137 21.73 7.38 -3.58
C LEU A 137 22.47 6.25 -4.34
N ASP A 138 21.74 5.14 -4.62
CA ASP A 138 22.29 3.93 -5.25
C ASP A 138 22.87 4.18 -6.65
N HIS A 139 22.67 5.39 -7.19
CA HIS A 139 23.17 5.81 -8.50
C HIS A 139 23.80 7.19 -8.45
N MET A 140 24.35 7.59 -7.31
CA MET A 140 25.21 8.77 -7.30
C MET A 140 26.52 8.41 -7.96
N ILE A 141 26.83 9.16 -8.98
CA ILE A 141 28.17 9.19 -9.59
C ILE A 141 29.15 9.54 -8.48
N SER A 142 30.17 8.70 -8.25
CA SER A 142 31.21 9.00 -7.29
C SER A 142 31.94 10.29 -7.73
N GLU A 143 32.55 11.02 -6.80
CA GLU A 143 33.35 12.19 -7.11
C GLU A 143 34.45 11.88 -8.14
N ALA A 144 35.03 10.68 -8.04
CA ALA A 144 36.03 10.20 -8.99
C ALA A 144 35.44 10.01 -10.41
N ASP A 145 34.23 9.47 -10.53
CA ASP A 145 33.54 9.31 -11.82
C ASP A 145 33.15 10.65 -12.42
N TYR A 146 32.71 11.59 -11.58
CA TYR A 146 32.40 12.95 -12.00
C TYR A 146 33.63 13.67 -12.55
N GLU A 147 34.76 13.62 -11.85
CA GLU A 147 36.02 14.22 -12.30
C GLU A 147 36.60 13.53 -13.57
N TYR A 148 36.36 12.22 -13.69
CA TYR A 148 36.70 11.50 -14.92
C TYR A 148 35.86 11.97 -16.10
N LEU A 149 34.52 12.06 -15.95
CA LEU A 149 33.62 12.56 -17.00
C LEU A 149 33.97 13.99 -17.41
N LYS A 150 34.21 14.86 -16.43
CA LYS A 150 34.62 16.26 -16.69
C LYS A 150 35.90 16.35 -17.49
N ARG A 151 36.91 15.52 -17.17
CA ARG A 151 38.17 15.49 -17.95
C ARG A 151 37.95 14.95 -19.37
N CYS A 152 37.09 13.98 -19.56
CA CYS A 152 36.76 13.45 -20.88
C CYS A 152 36.07 14.53 -21.74
N LEU A 153 35.08 15.24 -21.21
CA LEU A 153 34.35 16.31 -21.90
C LEU A 153 35.27 17.46 -22.29
N LEU A 154 36.10 17.91 -21.34
CA LEU A 154 37.09 19.01 -21.62
C LEU A 154 38.16 18.60 -22.64
N ARG A 155 38.41 17.29 -22.84
CA ARG A 155 39.33 16.82 -23.87
C ARG A 155 38.65 16.80 -25.24
N ASP A 156 37.36 16.49 -25.33
CA ASP A 156 36.62 16.42 -26.59
C ASP A 156 36.31 17.83 -27.16
N GLU A 157 36.24 18.88 -26.32
CA GLU A 157 36.04 20.24 -26.78
C GLU A 157 37.28 20.87 -27.42
N ARG A 158 38.42 20.19 -27.46
CA ARG A 158 39.67 20.68 -28.04
C ARG A 158 39.91 20.24 -29.49
N TYR A 159 38.96 19.56 -30.08
CA TYR A 159 38.96 19.20 -31.49
C TYR A 159 37.77 19.86 -32.20
#